data_c536028ca241a84139baffd4f099e6b1
#
_entry.id   c536028ca241a84139baffd4f099e6b1
#
_cell.length_a   1.000
_cell.length_b   1.000
_cell.length_c   1.000
_cell.angle_alpha   90.00
_cell.angle_beta   90.00
_cell.angle_gamma   90.00
#
_symmetry.space_group_name_H-M   'P 1'
#
loop_
_entity.id
_entity.type
_entity.pdbx_description
1 polymer ?
#
loop_
_entity_poly.entity_id
_entity_poly.type
_entity_poly.pdbx_seq_one_letter_code
_entity_poly.pdbx_strand_id
1 'polypeptide(L)'
;MLSGILEQNPKDAFARYGLAMAFAAEGKMDEALREFATTTEYNPDYVPAYQMAAQTLIKAGRMDEARARLQAGLAACERTGNAHAASEMQGMVEELG
;
A
#
# COMPACT_ATOMS: atom_id res chain seq x y z
N MET A 1 -15.67 -11.89 6.26
CA MET A 1 -14.98 -12.52 5.14
C MET A 1 -13.49 -12.35 5.21
N LEU A 2 -12.95 -11.16 4.89
CA LEU A 2 -11.50 -10.96 4.97
C LEU A 2 -10.97 -11.13 6.40
N SER A 3 -11.73 -10.64 7.40
CA SER A 3 -11.37 -10.81 8.81
C SER A 3 -11.27 -12.27 9.20
N GLY A 4 -12.17 -13.14 8.70
CA GLY A 4 -12.14 -14.57 8.99
C GLY A 4 -10.90 -15.23 8.43
N ILE A 5 -10.47 -14.83 7.21
CA ILE A 5 -9.23 -15.33 6.61
C ILE A 5 -8.04 -14.94 7.47
N LEU A 6 -8.01 -13.69 7.96
CA LEU A 6 -6.91 -13.18 8.77
C LEU A 6 -6.85 -13.83 10.15
N GLU A 7 -7.99 -14.25 10.70
CA GLU A 7 -8.01 -15.02 11.95
C GLU A 7 -7.31 -16.35 11.80
N GLN A 8 -7.47 -17.01 10.65
CA GLN A 8 -6.84 -18.30 10.36
C GLN A 8 -5.41 -18.13 9.87
N ASN A 9 -5.15 -17.04 9.11
CA ASN A 9 -3.84 -16.77 8.54
C ASN A 9 -3.54 -15.26 8.62
N PRO A 10 -3.05 -14.78 9.77
CA PRO A 10 -2.82 -13.35 9.94
C PRO A 10 -1.73 -12.78 9.03
N LYS A 11 -0.93 -13.64 8.39
CA LYS A 11 0.12 -13.22 7.47
C LYS A 11 -0.33 -13.23 6.01
N ASP A 12 -1.62 -13.44 5.74
CA ASP A 12 -2.15 -13.41 4.37
C ASP A 12 -2.17 -11.96 3.88
N ALA A 13 -1.16 -11.60 3.10
CA ALA A 13 -1.00 -10.23 2.60
C ALA A 13 -2.15 -9.82 1.70
N PHE A 14 -2.65 -10.72 0.85
CA PHE A 14 -3.75 -10.40 -0.06
C PHE A 14 -5.02 -10.06 0.71
N ALA A 15 -5.37 -10.89 1.71
CA ALA A 15 -6.57 -10.66 2.52
C ALA A 15 -6.45 -9.35 3.31
N ARG A 16 -5.27 -9.06 3.87
CA ARG A 16 -5.04 -7.84 4.63
C ARG A 16 -5.08 -6.61 3.72
N TYR A 17 -4.50 -6.72 2.53
CA TYR A 17 -4.60 -5.67 1.53
C TYR A 17 -6.07 -5.38 1.19
N GLY A 18 -6.88 -6.42 0.99
CA GLY A 18 -8.31 -6.26 0.75
C GLY A 18 -9.03 -5.56 1.88
N LEU A 19 -8.68 -5.88 3.13
CA LEU A 19 -9.23 -5.20 4.30
C LEU A 19 -8.85 -3.73 4.32
N ALA A 20 -7.58 -3.41 4.01
CA ALA A 20 -7.13 -2.03 3.92
C ALA A 20 -7.91 -1.24 2.86
N MET A 21 -8.14 -1.85 1.70
CA MET A 21 -8.90 -1.23 0.62
C MET A 21 -10.34 -0.96 1.06
N ALA A 22 -10.95 -1.88 1.82
CA ALA A 22 -12.30 -1.70 2.33
C ALA A 22 -12.37 -0.52 3.29
N PHE A 23 -11.40 -0.39 4.20
CA PHE A 23 -11.33 0.76 5.11
C PHE A 23 -11.17 2.07 4.33
N ALA A 24 -10.30 2.08 3.32
CA ALA A 24 -10.09 3.27 2.49
C ALA A 24 -11.38 3.70 1.78
N ALA A 25 -12.13 2.73 1.26
CA ALA A 25 -13.40 2.99 0.58
C ALA A 25 -14.45 3.58 1.53
N GLU A 26 -14.38 3.23 2.82
CA GLU A 26 -15.28 3.76 3.85
C GLU A 26 -14.82 5.10 4.40
N GLY A 27 -13.70 5.63 3.94
CA GLY A 27 -13.13 6.86 4.45
C GLY A 27 -12.39 6.71 5.76
N LYS A 28 -12.14 5.49 6.21
CA LYS A 28 -11.40 5.19 7.45
C LYS A 28 -9.90 5.17 7.15
N MET A 29 -9.33 6.35 6.96
CA MET A 29 -7.96 6.50 6.46
C MET A 29 -6.92 5.90 7.41
N ASP A 30 -7.03 6.16 8.72
CA ASP A 30 -6.04 5.67 9.68
C ASP A 30 -6.02 4.15 9.76
N GLU A 31 -7.20 3.52 9.76
CA GLU A 31 -7.30 2.07 9.75
C GLU A 31 -6.74 1.49 8.46
N ALA A 32 -7.06 2.12 7.31
CA ALA A 32 -6.53 1.68 6.02
C ALA A 32 -5.01 1.74 6.00
N LEU A 33 -4.43 2.84 6.46
CA LEU A 33 -2.98 3.01 6.46
C LEU A 33 -2.29 1.99 7.35
N ARG A 34 -2.89 1.68 8.50
CA ARG A 34 -2.36 0.68 9.41
C ARG A 34 -2.34 -0.71 8.76
N GLU A 35 -3.43 -1.06 8.06
CA GLU A 35 -3.51 -2.36 7.39
C GLU A 35 -2.57 -2.45 6.18
N PHE A 36 -2.39 -1.36 5.43
CA PHE A 36 -1.39 -1.33 4.36
C PHE A 36 0.01 -1.53 4.91
N ALA A 37 0.34 -0.86 6.02
CA ALA A 37 1.66 -1.00 6.64
C ALA A 37 1.90 -2.43 7.09
N THR A 38 0.92 -3.06 7.72
CA THR A 38 1.02 -4.45 8.17
C THR A 38 1.16 -5.39 6.97
N THR A 39 0.45 -5.12 5.87
CA THR A 39 0.58 -5.90 4.64
C THR A 39 2.03 -5.94 4.17
N THR A 40 2.70 -4.80 4.12
CA THR A 40 4.07 -4.71 3.64
C THR A 40 5.09 -5.21 4.66
N GLU A 41 4.73 -5.27 5.95
CA GLU A 41 5.56 -5.90 6.97
C GLU A 41 5.61 -7.42 6.77
N TYR A 42 4.46 -8.03 6.48
CA TYR A 42 4.40 -9.48 6.26
C TYR A 42 4.88 -9.86 4.87
N ASN A 43 4.70 -8.99 3.88
CA ASN A 43 5.17 -9.25 2.52
C ASN A 43 5.74 -7.96 1.91
N PRO A 44 7.03 -7.69 2.12
CA PRO A 44 7.65 -6.47 1.60
C PRO A 44 7.60 -6.33 0.07
N ASP A 45 7.33 -7.41 -0.64
CA ASP A 45 7.24 -7.41 -2.10
C ASP A 45 5.82 -7.27 -2.62
N TYR A 46 4.86 -6.99 -1.73
CA TYR A 46 3.46 -6.80 -2.13
C TYR A 46 3.28 -5.38 -2.68
N VAL A 47 3.68 -5.21 -3.93
CA VAL A 47 3.76 -3.91 -4.61
C VAL A 47 2.48 -3.07 -4.53
N PRO A 48 1.27 -3.63 -4.77
CA PRO A 48 0.05 -2.81 -4.74
C PRO A 48 -0.20 -2.09 -3.42
N ALA A 49 0.25 -2.66 -2.30
CA ALA A 49 0.01 -2.04 -0.99
C ALA A 49 0.76 -0.71 -0.83
N TYR A 50 1.96 -0.61 -1.38
CA TYR A 50 2.71 0.65 -1.35
C TYR A 50 2.00 1.73 -2.15
N GLN A 51 1.52 1.38 -3.34
CA GLN A 51 0.87 2.33 -4.24
C GLN A 51 -0.45 2.83 -3.64
N MET A 52 -1.26 1.93 -3.11
CA MET A 52 -2.56 2.30 -2.55
C MET A 52 -2.40 3.05 -1.22
N ALA A 53 -1.38 2.70 -0.43
CA ALA A 53 -1.06 3.47 0.77
C ALA A 53 -0.68 4.91 0.39
N ALA A 54 0.12 5.07 -0.66
CA ALA A 54 0.50 6.40 -1.14
C ALA A 54 -0.72 7.20 -1.60
N GLN A 55 -1.62 6.59 -2.37
CA GLN A 55 -2.84 7.27 -2.82
C GLN A 55 -3.69 7.72 -1.63
N THR A 56 -3.81 6.87 -0.61
CA THR A 56 -4.56 7.18 0.60
C THR A 56 -3.92 8.36 1.34
N LEU A 57 -2.59 8.36 1.45
CA LEU A 57 -1.85 9.45 2.08
C LEU A 57 -1.99 10.76 1.33
N ILE A 58 -1.99 10.72 0.00
CA ILE A 58 -2.18 11.91 -0.84
C ILE A 58 -3.56 12.51 -0.57
N LYS A 59 -4.60 11.67 -0.52
CA LYS A 59 -5.96 12.13 -0.22
C LYS A 59 -6.04 12.77 1.16
N ALA A 60 -5.24 12.28 2.11
CA ALA A 60 -5.20 12.82 3.46
C ALA A 60 -4.29 14.06 3.58
N GLY A 61 -3.64 14.48 2.50
CA GLY A 61 -2.75 15.63 2.51
C GLY A 61 -1.37 15.35 3.12
N ARG A 62 -1.02 14.08 3.31
CA ARG A 62 0.23 13.66 3.96
C ARG A 62 1.27 13.31 2.89
N MET A 63 1.77 14.34 2.22
CA MET A 63 2.59 14.17 1.01
C MET A 63 3.98 13.57 1.27
N ASP A 64 4.63 13.95 2.38
CA ASP A 64 5.96 13.41 2.69
C ASP A 64 5.89 11.91 2.98
N GLU A 65 4.85 11.47 3.69
CA GLU A 65 4.64 10.07 3.96
C GLU A 65 4.29 9.31 2.67
N ALA A 66 3.52 9.94 1.79
CA ALA A 66 3.18 9.35 0.49
C ALA A 66 4.45 9.11 -0.34
N ARG A 67 5.35 10.10 -0.35
CA ARG A 67 6.62 9.98 -1.07
C ARG A 67 7.46 8.82 -0.51
N ALA A 68 7.51 8.68 0.81
CA ALA A 68 8.24 7.58 1.44
C ALA A 68 7.67 6.21 1.04
N ARG A 69 6.35 6.10 0.97
CA ARG A 69 5.71 4.85 0.54
C ARG A 69 6.00 4.54 -0.92
N LEU A 70 5.99 5.57 -1.78
CA LEU A 70 6.30 5.38 -3.20
C LEU A 70 7.75 4.93 -3.39
N GLN A 71 8.69 5.51 -2.63
CA GLN A 71 10.09 5.10 -2.71
C GLN A 71 10.28 3.66 -2.27
N ALA A 72 9.61 3.25 -1.18
CA ALA A 72 9.65 1.85 -0.74
C ALA A 72 9.01 0.92 -1.78
N GLY A 73 7.92 1.37 -2.40
CA GLY A 73 7.25 0.62 -3.46
C GLY A 73 8.12 0.47 -4.71
N LEU A 74 8.87 1.52 -5.08
CA LEU A 74 9.80 1.45 -6.20
C LEU A 74 10.90 0.44 -5.94
N ALA A 75 11.42 0.37 -4.70
CA ALA A 75 12.39 -0.64 -4.33
C ALA A 75 11.80 -2.05 -4.46
N ALA A 76 10.54 -2.23 -4.04
CA ALA A 76 9.85 -3.52 -4.20
C ALA A 76 9.66 -3.86 -5.67
N CYS A 77 9.36 -2.88 -6.53
CA CYS A 77 9.24 -3.10 -7.97
C CYS A 77 10.57 -3.58 -8.56
N GLU A 78 11.67 -3.01 -8.11
CA GLU A 78 13.00 -3.41 -8.57
C GLU A 78 13.29 -4.86 -8.18
N ARG A 79 13.00 -5.23 -6.93
CA ARG A 79 13.22 -6.61 -6.46
C ARG A 79 12.37 -7.62 -7.22
N THR A 80 11.16 -7.24 -7.61
CA THR A 80 10.20 -8.16 -8.25
C THR A 80 10.18 -8.07 -9.78
N GLY A 81 10.90 -7.11 -10.35
CA GLY A 81 10.91 -6.89 -11.79
C GLY A 81 9.60 -6.31 -12.33
N ASN A 82 8.84 -5.58 -11.50
CA ASN A 82 7.55 -5.02 -11.87
C ASN A 82 7.72 -3.63 -12.48
N ALA A 83 8.09 -3.58 -13.76
CA ALA A 83 8.36 -2.32 -14.46
C ALA A 83 7.10 -1.46 -14.64
N HIS A 84 5.94 -2.09 -14.82
CA HIS A 84 4.69 -1.37 -15.02
C HIS A 84 4.32 -0.56 -13.77
N ALA A 85 4.33 -1.21 -12.62
CA ALA A 85 4.03 -0.53 -11.36
C ALA A 85 5.08 0.52 -11.03
N ALA A 86 6.36 0.25 -11.34
CA ALA A 86 7.42 1.23 -11.15
C ALA A 86 7.17 2.50 -11.93
N SER A 87 6.74 2.37 -13.18
CA SER A 87 6.45 3.52 -14.04
C SER A 87 5.31 4.36 -13.45
N GLU A 88 4.25 3.71 -12.96
CA GLU A 88 3.12 4.40 -12.34
C GLU A 88 3.54 5.14 -11.07
N MET A 89 4.30 4.47 -10.21
CA MET A 89 4.76 5.09 -8.95
C MET A 89 5.73 6.22 -9.20
N GLN A 90 6.61 6.10 -10.21
CA GLN A 90 7.52 7.17 -10.57
C GLN A 90 6.74 8.42 -11.02
N GLY A 91 5.68 8.22 -11.79
CA GLY A 91 4.80 9.31 -12.19
C GLY A 91 4.16 10.00 -10.98
N MET A 92 3.75 9.23 -9.98
CA MET A 92 3.18 9.79 -8.76
C MET A 92 4.21 10.60 -7.97
N VAL A 93 5.46 10.12 -7.89
CA VAL A 93 6.54 10.86 -7.24
C VAL A 93 6.75 12.20 -7.92
N GLU A 94 6.76 12.22 -9.26
CA GLU A 94 6.96 13.44 -10.03
C GLU A 94 5.83 14.44 -9.82
N GLU A 95 4.59 13.96 -9.67
CA GLU A 95 3.44 14.82 -9.39
C GLU A 95 3.52 15.46 -8.00
N LEU A 96 4.16 14.79 -7.05
CA LEU A 96 4.33 15.34 -5.71
C LEU A 96 5.38 16.46 -5.66
N GLY A 97 6.21 16.55 -6.65
CA GLY A 97 7.21 17.59 -6.77
C GLY A 97 8.52 17.22 -6.09
#